data_cca2907606ef17cf41f1da7e3c6fb93a
#
_entry.id   cca2907606ef17cf41f1da7e3c6fb93a
#
_cell.length_a   1.000
_cell.length_b   1.000
_cell.length_c   1.000
_cell.angle_alpha   90.00
_cell.angle_beta   90.00
_cell.angle_gamma   90.00
#
_symmetry.space_group_name_H-M   'P 1'
#
loop_
_entity.id
_entity.type
_entity.pdbx_description
1 polymer ?
#
loop_
_entity_poly.entity_id
_entity_poly.type
_entity_poly.pdbx_seq_one_letter_code
_entity_poly.pdbx_strand_id
1 'polypeptide(L)' 'MAYTINKTDGTILATVNDGVLDTTSSLSLIGRNYQSYGEAFNENIVKLLEN' A
#
# COMPACT_ATOMS: atom_id res chain seq x y z
N MET A 1 7.16 -10.64 8.86
CA MET A 1 6.46 -9.59 9.60
C MET A 1 5.56 -8.79 8.68
N ALA A 2 4.42 -8.36 9.17
CA ALA A 2 3.50 -7.54 8.39
C ALA A 2 3.74 -6.05 8.67
N TYR A 3 3.44 -5.22 7.70
CA TYR A 3 3.40 -3.78 7.92
C TYR A 3 2.03 -3.39 8.46
N THR A 4 2.02 -2.59 9.52
CA THR A 4 0.81 -1.93 10.01
C THR A 4 0.80 -0.52 9.44
N ILE A 5 -0.18 -0.24 8.59
CA ILE A 5 -0.25 1.05 7.91
C ILE A 5 -1.30 1.90 8.58
N ASN A 6 -0.87 3.06 9.08
CA ASN A 6 -1.74 3.96 9.85
C ASN A 6 -2.21 5.12 9.01
N LYS A 7 -3.41 5.61 9.34
CA LYS A 7 -3.89 6.89 8.82
C LYS A 7 -3.12 8.03 9.50
N THR A 8 -3.29 9.21 8.97
CA THR A 8 -2.60 10.39 9.51
C THR A 8 -3.02 10.71 10.96
N ASP A 9 -4.20 10.26 11.38
CA ASP A 9 -4.69 10.46 12.75
C ASP A 9 -4.20 9.39 13.72
N GLY A 10 -3.40 8.42 13.24
CA GLY A 10 -2.82 7.37 14.07
C GLY A 10 -3.62 6.09 14.13
N THR A 11 -4.83 6.06 13.55
CA THR A 11 -5.61 4.82 13.53
C THR A 11 -5.13 3.90 12.41
N ILE A 12 -5.34 2.60 12.59
CA ILE A 12 -4.86 1.60 11.64
C ILE A 12 -5.75 1.60 10.39
N LEU A 13 -5.12 1.77 9.22
CA LEU A 13 -5.83 1.62 7.95
C LEU A 13 -5.86 0.15 7.52
N ALA A 14 -4.73 -0.52 7.56
CA ALA A 14 -4.62 -1.89 7.12
C ALA A 14 -3.35 -2.54 7.69
N THR A 15 -3.37 -3.86 7.76
CA THR A 15 -2.17 -4.65 8.06
C THR A 15 -1.86 -5.47 6.82
N VAL A 16 -0.66 -5.28 6.26
CA VAL A 16 -0.26 -5.91 5.00
C VAL A 16 0.82 -6.94 5.27
N ASN A 17 0.54 -8.19 4.93
CA ASN A 17 1.47 -9.30 5.15
C ASN A 17 2.66 -9.21 4.21
N ASP A 18 3.75 -9.89 4.60
CA ASP A 18 4.97 -9.94 3.78
C ASP A 18 4.66 -10.50 2.40
N GLY A 19 5.24 -9.87 1.38
CA GLY A 19 5.10 -10.33 0.01
C GLY A 19 3.72 -10.09 -0.61
N VAL A 20 2.85 -9.36 0.07
CA VAL A 20 1.46 -9.14 -0.36
C VAL A 20 1.26 -7.70 -0.82
N LEU A 21 0.40 -7.53 -1.81
CA LEU A 21 -0.07 -6.23 -2.25
C LEU A 21 -1.54 -6.12 -1.85
N ASP A 22 -1.86 -5.18 -0.96
CA ASP A 22 -3.22 -5.00 -0.47
C ASP A 22 -3.96 -4.01 -1.37
N THR A 23 -5.03 -4.48 -2.00
CA THR A 23 -5.80 -3.66 -2.93
C THR A 23 -7.19 -3.32 -2.39
N THR A 24 -7.40 -3.47 -1.10
CA THR A 24 -8.71 -3.21 -0.49
C THR A 24 -9.02 -1.71 -0.37
N SER A 25 -8.00 -0.86 -0.41
CA SER A 25 -8.20 0.60 -0.45
C SER A 25 -8.12 1.08 -1.90
N SER A 26 -8.32 2.38 -2.12
CA SER A 26 -8.23 2.96 -3.46
C SER A 26 -6.82 2.90 -4.04
N LEU A 27 -5.81 2.80 -3.18
CA LEU A 27 -4.42 2.64 -3.60
C LEU A 27 -3.94 1.25 -3.21
N SER A 28 -2.89 0.78 -3.89
CA SER A 28 -2.28 -0.51 -3.55
C SER A 28 -1.28 -0.31 -2.42
N LEU A 29 -1.45 -1.08 -1.34
CA LEU A 29 -0.56 -1.01 -0.18
C LEU A 29 0.45 -2.14 -0.28
N ILE A 30 1.73 -1.79 -0.22
CA ILE A 30 2.83 -2.71 -0.51
C ILE A 30 3.31 -3.35 0.78
N GLY A 31 3.28 -4.68 0.82
CA GLY A 31 3.79 -5.45 1.93
C GLY A 31 5.31 -5.56 1.89
N ARG A 32 5.88 -5.98 3.01
CA ARG A 32 7.32 -6.17 3.12
C ARG A 32 7.76 -7.26 2.14
N ASN A 33 8.90 -7.06 1.50
CA ASN A 33 9.48 -8.01 0.54
C ASN A 33 8.61 -8.25 -0.69
N TYR A 34 7.64 -7.38 -0.96
CA TYR A 34 6.86 -7.47 -2.19
C TYR A 34 7.75 -7.08 -3.37
N GLN A 35 7.78 -7.94 -4.39
CA GLN A 35 8.52 -7.63 -5.62
C GLN A 35 7.67 -6.71 -6.49
N SER A 36 8.32 -6.01 -7.41
CA SER A 36 7.66 -5.05 -8.32
C SER A 36 7.04 -3.85 -7.58
N TYR A 37 7.59 -3.52 -6.42
CA TYR A 37 7.08 -2.40 -5.63
C TYR A 37 7.18 -1.07 -6.39
N GLY A 38 8.17 -0.94 -7.27
CA GLY A 38 8.33 0.29 -8.06
C GLY A 38 7.15 0.53 -8.99
N GLU A 39 6.64 -0.52 -9.62
CA GLU A 39 5.47 -0.42 -10.48
C GLU A 39 4.24 -0.03 -9.67
N ALA A 40 4.01 -0.70 -8.56
CA ALA A 40 2.87 -0.40 -7.70
C ALA A 40 2.92 1.02 -7.16
N PHE A 41 4.12 1.47 -6.78
CA PHE A 41 4.32 2.83 -6.27
C PHE A 41 3.97 3.87 -7.35
N ASN A 42 4.46 3.65 -8.57
CA ASN A 42 4.18 4.58 -9.66
C ASN A 42 2.71 4.60 -10.04
N GLU A 43 2.04 3.44 -10.02
CA GLU A 43 0.62 3.36 -10.31
C GLU A 43 -0.21 4.06 -9.26
N ASN A 44 0.21 4.01 -8.00
CA ASN A 44 -0.44 4.77 -6.93
C ASN A 44 -0.37 6.26 -7.19
N ILE A 45 0.79 6.75 -7.64
CA ILE A 45 0.96 8.17 -7.95
C ILE A 45 0.05 8.56 -9.11
N VAL A 46 -0.05 7.72 -10.13
CA VAL A 46 -0.94 7.98 -11.27
C VAL A 46 -2.39 8.08 -10.81
N LYS A 47 -2.82 7.18 -9.93
CA LYS A 47 -4.19 7.24 -9.39
C LYS A 47 -4.45 8.55 -8.67
N LEU A 48 -3.48 9.03 -7.91
CA LEU A 48 -3.62 10.31 -7.23
C LEU A 48 -3.70 11.48 -8.21
N LEU A 49 -2.95 11.39 -9.31
CA LEU A 49 -2.96 12.44 -10.34
C LEU A 49 -4.28 12.46 -11.11
N GLU A 50 -4.91 11.31 -11.29
CA GLU A 50 -6.16 11.18 -12.03
C GLU A 50 -7.39 11.52 -11.20
N ASN A 51 -7.22 11.63 -9.92
CA ASN A 51 -8.34 11.81 -9.00
C ASN A 51 -8.85 13.27 -9.02
#